data_b6eec9da26d0f328e639392ae1e63859
#
_entry.id   b6eec9da26d0f328e639392ae1e63859
#
_cell.length_a   1.000
_cell.length_b   1.000
_cell.length_c   1.000
_cell.angle_alpha   90.00
_cell.angle_beta   90.00
_cell.angle_gamma   90.00
#
_symmetry.space_group_name_H-M   'P 1'
#
loop_
_entity.id
_entity.type
_entity.pdbx_description
1 polymer ?
#
loop_
_entity_poly.entity_id
_entity_poly.type
_entity_poly.pdbx_seq_one_letter_code
_entity_poly.pdbx_strand_id
1 'polypeptide(L)'
;MWRYLSPFLIFLVPFSAQSQIESFFESASLIADSIAIDAEGNLTAKGHVEIHHNQTILKAQEIYYLRSSDKLSAKGPLILIDSKGNETEAENAIFTNDFQEAVLLATRVMLKNQLEISAEKLEYLVDKQSDFSEVFATSCKTCKDKTPFWLIKAKRVTHNEELKTIYFFEASLEILGFPAFYTPYISIPDPTANRALGFLAPEFLSNSRLDFGVKLPFFIPLDVDKDITVTPFITPQTSTIETRYRQAFEKGNLNVDSSLTRDTLGDNQFRGYISINGDFNLDNGYILNYTVERVSDSAYLGDYGYTAQNELSSGLNYSQVRSDRFFETS
;
A
#
# COMPACT_ATOMS: atom_id res chain seq x y z
N MET A 1 6.49 -70.74 -53.57
CA MET A 1 5.56 -69.66 -53.36
C MET A 1 4.77 -69.92 -52.11
N TRP A 2 5.20 -69.39 -50.97
CA TRP A 2 4.44 -69.56 -49.73
C TRP A 2 4.49 -68.23 -48.99
N ARG A 3 3.31 -67.63 -48.75
CA ARG A 3 3.09 -66.41 -48.01
C ARG A 3 2.98 -66.75 -46.51
N TYR A 4 3.83 -66.16 -45.68
CA TYR A 4 3.67 -66.21 -44.24
C TYR A 4 2.96 -64.92 -43.79
N LEU A 5 1.75 -65.05 -43.27
CA LEU A 5 1.05 -64.03 -42.50
C LEU A 5 1.54 -64.11 -41.03
N SER A 6 2.09 -63.06 -40.50
CA SER A 6 2.41 -62.91 -39.07
C SER A 6 1.21 -62.19 -38.37
N PRO A 7 0.66 -62.69 -37.27
CA PRO A 7 -0.34 -61.97 -36.54
C PRO A 7 0.31 -60.93 -35.61
N PHE A 8 -0.10 -59.69 -35.78
CA PHE A 8 0.29 -58.56 -34.91
C PHE A 8 -0.57 -58.66 -33.61
N LEU A 9 0.10 -58.99 -32.47
CA LEU A 9 -0.54 -59.02 -31.14
C LEU A 9 -0.51 -57.59 -30.59
N ILE A 10 -1.66 -56.89 -30.56
CA ILE A 10 -1.88 -55.61 -29.89
C ILE A 10 -2.00 -55.87 -28.37
N PHE A 11 -0.97 -55.50 -27.61
CA PHE A 11 -1.04 -55.43 -26.18
C PHE A 11 -1.75 -54.12 -25.78
N LEU A 12 -3.00 -54.23 -25.36
CA LEU A 12 -3.74 -53.19 -24.65
C LEU A 12 -3.19 -53.10 -23.22
N VAL A 13 -2.34 -52.10 -22.96
CA VAL A 13 -1.94 -51.74 -21.60
C VAL A 13 -3.08 -50.90 -21.02
N PRO A 14 -3.70 -51.32 -19.91
CA PRO A 14 -4.65 -50.46 -19.23
C PRO A 14 -3.91 -49.26 -18.64
N PHE A 15 -4.16 -48.07 -19.18
CA PHE A 15 -3.72 -46.80 -18.60
C PHE A 15 -4.59 -46.58 -17.35
N SER A 16 -4.12 -46.98 -16.19
CA SER A 16 -4.69 -46.59 -14.90
C SER A 16 -4.37 -45.10 -14.73
N ALA A 17 -5.31 -44.22 -15.04
CA ALA A 17 -5.28 -42.83 -14.61
C ALA A 17 -5.43 -42.84 -13.08
N GLN A 18 -4.34 -42.89 -12.37
CA GLN A 18 -4.27 -42.52 -10.98
C GLN A 18 -4.39 -40.99 -10.94
N SER A 19 -5.58 -40.48 -10.65
CA SER A 19 -5.76 -39.12 -10.19
C SER A 19 -5.07 -39.02 -8.81
N GLN A 20 -3.86 -38.51 -8.78
CA GLN A 20 -3.25 -38.02 -7.55
C GLN A 20 -4.06 -36.79 -7.13
N ILE A 21 -4.99 -36.98 -6.21
CA ILE A 21 -5.50 -35.91 -5.38
C ILE A 21 -4.38 -35.67 -4.37
N GLU A 22 -3.49 -34.72 -4.67
CA GLU A 22 -2.56 -34.19 -3.67
C GLU A 22 -3.43 -33.61 -2.55
N SER A 23 -3.36 -34.18 -1.37
CA SER A 23 -4.10 -33.68 -0.22
C SER A 23 -3.36 -32.48 0.36
N PHE A 24 -4.09 -31.46 0.80
CA PHE A 24 -3.60 -30.25 1.49
C PHE A 24 -2.44 -30.51 2.47
N PHE A 25 -2.47 -31.63 3.20
CA PHE A 25 -1.46 -31.95 4.20
C PHE A 25 -0.16 -32.57 3.66
N GLU A 26 -0.01 -32.82 2.37
CA GLU A 26 1.25 -33.32 1.82
C GLU A 26 2.35 -32.24 1.81
N SER A 27 1.96 -30.94 1.83
CA SER A 27 2.88 -29.79 1.80
C SER A 27 2.81 -28.89 3.05
N ALA A 28 1.92 -29.16 3.99
CA ALA A 28 1.71 -28.35 5.19
C ALA A 28 2.29 -29.01 6.46
N SER A 29 2.87 -28.21 7.35
CA SER A 29 3.20 -28.65 8.71
C SER A 29 2.16 -28.12 9.70
N LEU A 30 1.68 -28.98 10.60
CA LEU A 30 0.68 -28.68 11.62
C LEU A 30 1.23 -28.96 13.02
N ILE A 31 1.10 -27.96 13.89
CA ILE A 31 1.44 -28.05 15.33
C ILE A 31 0.18 -27.71 16.11
N ALA A 32 -0.14 -28.49 17.17
CA ALA A 32 -1.27 -28.23 18.07
C ALA A 32 -1.09 -28.99 19.39
N ASP A 33 -1.82 -28.57 20.43
CA ASP A 33 -1.82 -29.30 21.72
C ASP A 33 -2.48 -30.66 21.60
N SER A 34 -3.49 -30.80 20.73
CA SER A 34 -4.13 -32.09 20.43
C SER A 34 -4.57 -32.18 18.97
N ILE A 35 -4.38 -33.36 18.36
CA ILE A 35 -4.78 -33.66 16.99
C ILE A 35 -5.56 -34.96 16.99
N ALA A 36 -6.72 -34.97 16.35
CA ALA A 36 -7.56 -36.15 16.16
C ALA A 36 -7.91 -36.32 14.69
N ILE A 37 -7.86 -37.55 14.18
CA ILE A 37 -8.28 -37.91 12.83
C ILE A 37 -9.39 -38.95 12.94
N ASP A 38 -10.53 -38.72 12.29
CA ASP A 38 -11.64 -39.67 12.25
C ASP A 38 -11.47 -40.76 11.18
N ALA A 39 -12.43 -41.69 11.12
CA ALA A 39 -12.39 -42.82 10.19
C ALA A 39 -12.51 -42.38 8.72
N GLU A 40 -13.11 -41.24 8.45
CA GLU A 40 -13.28 -40.61 7.15
C GLU A 40 -12.04 -39.80 6.73
N GLY A 41 -11.07 -39.61 7.62
CA GLY A 41 -9.83 -38.87 7.41
C GLY A 41 -9.98 -37.37 7.60
N ASN A 42 -11.06 -36.90 8.25
CA ASN A 42 -11.19 -35.53 8.67
C ASN A 42 -10.30 -35.25 9.87
N LEU A 43 -9.73 -34.06 9.96
CA LEU A 43 -8.79 -33.72 11.03
C LEU A 43 -9.37 -32.58 11.89
N THR A 44 -9.24 -32.78 13.21
CA THR A 44 -9.52 -31.71 14.20
C THR A 44 -8.24 -31.46 15.00
N ALA A 45 -7.80 -30.21 15.06
CA ALA A 45 -6.70 -29.80 15.94
C ALA A 45 -7.17 -28.70 16.88
N LYS A 46 -6.72 -28.75 18.14
CA LYS A 46 -7.12 -27.84 19.22
C LYS A 46 -5.93 -27.41 20.05
N GLY A 47 -5.97 -26.14 20.49
CA GLY A 47 -4.99 -25.51 21.36
C GLY A 47 -3.71 -25.14 20.62
N HIS A 48 -3.36 -23.86 20.62
CA HIS A 48 -2.14 -23.30 20.01
C HIS A 48 -1.85 -23.85 18.60
N VAL A 49 -2.92 -23.95 17.79
CA VAL A 49 -2.81 -24.50 16.44
C VAL A 49 -1.97 -23.56 15.57
N GLU A 50 -0.96 -24.11 14.89
CA GLU A 50 -0.13 -23.39 13.94
C GLU A 50 0.06 -24.25 12.68
N ILE A 51 -0.30 -23.70 11.52
CA ILE A 51 -0.14 -24.32 10.21
C ILE A 51 0.85 -23.48 9.41
N HIS A 52 1.86 -24.13 8.85
CA HIS A 52 2.77 -23.53 7.88
C HIS A 52 2.54 -24.18 6.52
N HIS A 53 2.19 -23.38 5.53
CA HIS A 53 1.96 -23.81 4.16
C HIS A 53 2.42 -22.72 3.17
N ASN A 54 3.31 -23.06 2.24
CA ASN A 54 3.78 -22.17 1.16
C ASN A 54 4.09 -20.73 1.62
N GLN A 55 4.87 -20.52 2.68
CA GLN A 55 5.21 -19.22 3.28
C GLN A 55 4.03 -18.49 3.96
N THR A 56 2.86 -19.11 4.02
CA THR A 56 1.71 -18.64 4.80
C THR A 56 1.72 -19.32 6.17
N ILE A 57 1.43 -18.56 7.23
CA ILE A 57 1.31 -19.06 8.60
C ILE A 57 -0.09 -18.74 9.09
N LEU A 58 -0.83 -19.79 9.48
CA LEU A 58 -2.11 -19.66 10.16
C LEU A 58 -1.97 -20.08 11.61
N LYS A 59 -2.31 -19.19 12.55
CA LYS A 59 -2.44 -19.49 13.99
C LYS A 59 -3.91 -19.41 14.38
N ALA A 60 -4.40 -20.40 15.14
CA ALA A 60 -5.80 -20.47 15.55
C ALA A 60 -5.96 -21.20 16.89
N GLN A 61 -7.15 -21.12 17.50
CA GLN A 61 -7.47 -21.94 18.70
C GLN A 61 -7.91 -23.35 18.33
N GLU A 62 -8.66 -23.48 17.24
CA GLU A 62 -9.20 -24.76 16.77
C GLU A 62 -9.27 -24.73 15.25
N ILE A 63 -8.95 -25.85 14.61
CA ILE A 63 -9.20 -26.09 13.20
C ILE A 63 -9.98 -27.38 13.01
N TYR A 64 -10.79 -27.40 11.95
CA TYR A 64 -11.46 -28.59 11.44
C TYR A 64 -11.23 -28.66 9.91
N TYR A 65 -10.60 -29.73 9.47
CA TYR A 65 -10.37 -29.99 8.04
C TYR A 65 -11.29 -31.13 7.57
N LEU A 66 -12.08 -30.83 6.56
CA LEU A 66 -12.99 -31.78 5.93
C LEU A 66 -12.35 -32.26 4.61
N ARG A 67 -11.83 -33.48 4.63
CA ARG A 67 -11.09 -34.08 3.51
C ARG A 67 -11.92 -34.23 2.25
N SER A 68 -13.21 -34.56 2.36
CA SER A 68 -14.09 -34.78 1.21
C SER A 68 -14.28 -33.53 0.31
N SER A 69 -14.13 -32.34 0.86
CA SER A 69 -14.32 -31.06 0.15
C SER A 69 -13.09 -30.16 0.18
N ASP A 70 -11.96 -30.66 0.69
CA ASP A 70 -10.72 -29.91 0.86
C ASP A 70 -10.95 -28.55 1.53
N LYS A 71 -11.74 -28.57 2.61
CA LYS A 71 -12.17 -27.36 3.31
C LYS A 71 -11.61 -27.33 4.72
N LEU A 72 -10.86 -26.25 5.03
CA LEU A 72 -10.36 -26.00 6.37
C LEU A 72 -11.15 -24.88 7.01
N SER A 73 -11.74 -25.13 8.18
CA SER A 73 -12.41 -24.14 9.01
C SER A 73 -11.52 -23.85 10.22
N ALA A 74 -11.22 -22.57 10.45
CA ALA A 74 -10.45 -22.12 11.60
C ALA A 74 -11.32 -21.24 12.49
N LYS A 75 -11.17 -21.43 13.82
CA LYS A 75 -11.88 -20.67 14.85
C LYS A 75 -10.86 -19.93 15.71
N GLY A 76 -11.15 -18.66 15.92
CA GLY A 76 -10.24 -17.70 16.52
C GLY A 76 -10.31 -17.51 18.03
N PRO A 77 -9.54 -16.54 18.51
CA PRO A 77 -8.82 -15.56 17.68
C PRO A 77 -7.80 -16.23 16.76
N LEU A 78 -7.80 -15.85 15.51
CA LEU A 78 -6.85 -16.39 14.53
C LEU A 78 -5.99 -15.27 13.93
N ILE A 79 -4.79 -15.63 13.51
CA ILE A 79 -3.84 -14.76 12.82
C ILE A 79 -3.37 -15.49 11.57
N LEU A 80 -3.54 -14.83 10.43
CA LEU A 80 -3.01 -15.26 9.13
C LEU A 80 -1.89 -14.31 8.72
N ILE A 81 -0.70 -14.87 8.47
CA ILE A 81 0.44 -14.11 7.95
C ILE A 81 0.70 -14.60 6.53
N ASP A 82 0.60 -13.71 5.55
CA ASP A 82 0.83 -14.06 4.15
C ASP A 82 2.34 -14.05 3.78
N SER A 83 2.66 -14.49 2.57
CA SER A 83 4.03 -14.52 2.01
C SER A 83 4.70 -13.14 1.92
N LYS A 84 3.91 -12.05 1.97
CA LYS A 84 4.38 -10.65 1.91
C LYS A 84 4.58 -10.05 3.30
N GLY A 85 4.23 -10.81 4.37
CA GLY A 85 4.30 -10.38 5.76
C GLY A 85 3.14 -9.48 6.19
N ASN A 86 2.03 -9.45 5.44
CA ASN A 86 0.81 -8.81 5.92
C ASN A 86 0.16 -9.71 6.97
N GLU A 87 -0.33 -9.09 8.03
CA GLU A 87 -0.99 -9.77 9.14
C GLU A 87 -2.49 -9.51 9.09
N THR A 88 -3.27 -10.59 9.13
CA THR A 88 -4.73 -10.57 9.16
C THR A 88 -5.20 -11.26 10.43
N GLU A 89 -5.84 -10.51 11.32
CA GLU A 89 -6.55 -11.04 12.48
C GLU A 89 -8.02 -11.32 12.10
N ALA A 90 -8.62 -12.39 12.61
CA ALA A 90 -10.05 -12.66 12.44
C ALA A 90 -10.61 -13.53 13.57
N GLU A 91 -11.94 -13.61 13.68
CA GLU A 91 -12.60 -14.53 14.63
C GLU A 91 -12.85 -15.90 14.02
N ASN A 92 -13.19 -15.97 12.75
CA ASN A 92 -13.44 -17.21 12.05
C ASN A 92 -12.93 -17.12 10.62
N ALA A 93 -12.45 -18.24 10.07
CA ALA A 93 -12.05 -18.33 8.68
C ALA A 93 -12.43 -19.69 8.08
N ILE A 94 -12.69 -19.67 6.80
CA ILE A 94 -12.88 -20.87 5.98
C ILE A 94 -11.94 -20.74 4.81
N PHE A 95 -11.07 -21.73 4.62
CA PHE A 95 -10.13 -21.84 3.51
C PHE A 95 -10.56 -22.97 2.59
N THR A 96 -10.38 -22.77 1.30
CA THR A 96 -10.63 -23.74 0.25
C THR A 96 -9.50 -23.70 -0.77
N ASN A 97 -9.45 -24.70 -1.65
CA ASN A 97 -8.52 -24.71 -2.77
C ASN A 97 -7.06 -24.49 -2.33
N ASP A 98 -6.59 -25.27 -1.38
CA ASP A 98 -5.22 -25.25 -0.86
C ASP A 98 -4.75 -23.86 -0.39
N PHE A 99 -5.56 -23.19 0.42
CA PHE A 99 -5.37 -21.80 0.89
C PHE A 99 -5.42 -20.72 -0.19
N GLN A 100 -5.75 -21.06 -1.44
CA GLN A 100 -5.87 -20.08 -2.51
C GLN A 100 -7.09 -19.15 -2.34
N GLU A 101 -8.10 -19.62 -1.64
CA GLU A 101 -9.34 -18.87 -1.37
C GLU A 101 -9.66 -18.92 0.12
N ALA A 102 -10.10 -17.81 0.67
CA ALA A 102 -10.57 -17.74 2.05
C ALA A 102 -11.72 -16.78 2.24
N VAL A 103 -12.61 -17.08 3.19
CA VAL A 103 -13.59 -16.15 3.74
C VAL A 103 -13.31 -16.02 5.23
N LEU A 104 -13.01 -14.79 5.64
CA LEU A 104 -12.72 -14.45 7.02
C LEU A 104 -13.81 -13.50 7.56
N LEU A 105 -14.16 -13.63 8.84
CA LEU A 105 -15.17 -12.81 9.50
C LEU A 105 -14.58 -12.02 10.65
N ALA A 106 -15.09 -10.81 10.88
CA ALA A 106 -14.61 -9.86 11.88
C ALA A 106 -13.10 -9.64 11.76
N THR A 107 -12.69 -9.19 10.56
CA THR A 107 -11.29 -9.12 10.17
C THR A 107 -10.65 -7.78 10.48
N ARG A 108 -9.35 -7.82 10.78
CA ARG A 108 -8.46 -6.67 10.83
C ARG A 108 -7.19 -7.02 10.05
N VAL A 109 -6.91 -6.26 9.00
CA VAL A 109 -5.73 -6.43 8.14
C VAL A 109 -4.80 -5.25 8.32
N MET A 110 -3.54 -5.51 8.59
CA MET A 110 -2.49 -4.51 8.66
C MET A 110 -1.58 -4.62 7.43
N LEU A 111 -1.73 -3.68 6.49
CA LEU A 111 -0.93 -3.61 5.28
C LEU A 111 0.40 -2.88 5.56
N LYS A 112 1.51 -3.62 5.53
CA LYS A 112 2.89 -3.11 5.76
C LYS A 112 3.03 -2.12 6.93
N ASN A 113 2.28 -2.35 8.01
CA ASN A 113 2.26 -1.49 9.20
C ASN A 113 1.89 -0.01 8.92
N GLN A 114 1.24 0.28 7.80
CA GLN A 114 0.89 1.65 7.40
C GLN A 114 -0.61 1.91 7.31
N LEU A 115 -1.37 0.93 6.84
CA LEU A 115 -2.81 1.04 6.69
C LEU A 115 -3.52 -0.12 7.40
N GLU A 116 -4.33 0.19 8.39
CA GLU A 116 -5.21 -0.75 9.05
C GLU A 116 -6.58 -0.73 8.37
N ILE A 117 -7.06 -1.92 7.97
CA ILE A 117 -8.39 -2.14 7.39
C ILE A 117 -9.13 -3.12 8.30
N SER A 118 -10.20 -2.67 8.93
CA SER A 118 -11.13 -3.52 9.69
C SER A 118 -12.40 -3.73 8.88
N ALA A 119 -12.90 -4.95 8.81
CA ALA A 119 -14.08 -5.30 8.03
C ALA A 119 -14.92 -6.38 8.73
N GLU A 120 -16.22 -6.38 8.49
CA GLU A 120 -17.10 -7.44 8.95
C GLU A 120 -16.80 -8.76 8.23
N LYS A 121 -16.49 -8.68 6.93
CA LYS A 121 -16.16 -9.84 6.09
C LYS A 121 -15.03 -9.50 5.13
N LEU A 122 -14.11 -10.44 4.96
CA LEU A 122 -13.06 -10.46 3.94
C LEU A 122 -13.21 -11.72 3.08
N GLU A 123 -13.33 -11.54 1.78
CA GLU A 123 -13.15 -12.59 0.77
C GLU A 123 -11.78 -12.43 0.15
N TYR A 124 -10.94 -13.42 0.30
CA TYR A 124 -9.51 -13.37 -0.05
C TYR A 124 -9.21 -14.36 -1.17
N LEU A 125 -8.56 -13.89 -2.22
CA LEU A 125 -8.04 -14.69 -3.32
C LEU A 125 -6.55 -14.39 -3.45
N VAL A 126 -5.71 -15.37 -3.14
CA VAL A 126 -4.25 -15.23 -3.05
C VAL A 126 -3.67 -14.60 -4.31
N ASP A 127 -2.79 -13.60 -4.13
CA ASP A 127 -2.06 -12.87 -5.16
C ASP A 127 -2.92 -12.21 -6.25
N LYS A 128 -4.22 -12.08 -6.04
CA LYS A 128 -5.15 -11.44 -7.00
C LYS A 128 -5.94 -10.30 -6.39
N GLN A 129 -6.84 -10.64 -5.48
CA GLN A 129 -7.82 -9.68 -4.99
C GLN A 129 -8.31 -10.04 -3.59
N SER A 130 -8.56 -9.00 -2.80
CA SER A 130 -9.22 -9.09 -1.52
C SER A 130 -10.42 -8.16 -1.50
N ASP A 131 -11.61 -8.69 -1.25
CA ASP A 131 -12.85 -7.92 -1.16
C ASP A 131 -13.31 -7.85 0.30
N PHE A 132 -13.42 -6.64 0.81
CA PHE A 132 -13.85 -6.34 2.17
C PHE A 132 -15.24 -5.72 2.15
N SER A 133 -16.09 -6.08 3.10
CA SER A 133 -17.42 -5.53 3.30
C SER A 133 -17.55 -4.85 4.67
N GLU A 134 -18.29 -3.75 4.72
CA GLU A 134 -18.50 -2.91 5.91
C GLU A 134 -17.16 -2.52 6.55
N VAL A 135 -16.47 -1.60 5.89
CA VAL A 135 -15.04 -1.36 6.09
C VAL A 135 -14.80 -0.07 6.88
N PHE A 136 -13.80 -0.15 7.75
CA PHE A 136 -13.16 0.97 8.43
C PHE A 136 -11.67 0.95 8.13
N ALA A 137 -11.12 2.03 7.55
CA ALA A 137 -9.70 2.11 7.22
C ALA A 137 -9.07 3.38 7.79
N THR A 138 -7.90 3.24 8.41
CA THR A 138 -7.11 4.34 8.97
C THR A 138 -5.62 4.01 8.95
N SER A 139 -4.77 5.04 8.80
CA SER A 139 -3.33 4.89 9.02
C SER A 139 -2.89 5.40 10.40
N CYS A 140 -3.83 5.92 11.17
CA CYS A 140 -3.53 6.33 12.53
C CYS A 140 -3.28 5.10 13.40
N LYS A 141 -2.14 5.02 14.06
CA LYS A 141 -1.87 4.01 15.09
C LYS A 141 -2.88 4.25 16.23
N THR A 142 -3.98 3.56 16.19
CA THR A 142 -5.01 3.67 17.23
C THR A 142 -4.56 2.94 18.47
N CYS A 143 -4.42 3.66 19.58
CA CYS A 143 -4.55 3.01 20.88
C CYS A 143 -5.99 2.46 20.98
N LYS A 144 -6.16 1.25 21.47
CA LYS A 144 -7.42 0.47 21.50
C LYS A 144 -8.69 1.21 21.93
N ASP A 145 -8.60 2.43 22.49
CA ASP A 145 -9.72 3.17 23.11
C ASP A 145 -9.83 4.63 22.64
N LYS A 146 -9.18 5.04 21.54
CA LYS A 146 -9.26 6.43 21.05
C LYS A 146 -9.79 6.48 19.62
N THR A 147 -10.73 7.36 19.36
CA THR A 147 -11.20 7.69 18.03
C THR A 147 -10.00 8.12 17.17
N PRO A 148 -9.74 7.49 16.02
CA PRO A 148 -8.67 7.90 15.13
C PRO A 148 -8.90 9.34 14.66
N PHE A 149 -7.83 10.06 14.37
CA PHE A 149 -7.92 11.42 13.88
C PHE A 149 -8.69 11.48 12.56
N TRP A 150 -8.46 10.50 11.66
CA TRP A 150 -9.24 10.32 10.46
C TRP A 150 -9.59 8.83 10.25
N LEU A 151 -10.74 8.60 9.64
CA LEU A 151 -11.29 7.29 9.37
C LEU A 151 -12.02 7.31 8.03
N ILE A 152 -11.71 6.37 7.15
CA ILE A 152 -12.52 6.09 5.98
C ILE A 152 -13.48 4.97 6.34
N LYS A 153 -14.78 5.23 6.20
CA LYS A 153 -15.84 4.21 6.22
C LYS A 153 -16.24 3.92 4.80
N ALA A 154 -16.35 2.67 4.41
CA ALA A 154 -16.78 2.28 3.07
C ALA A 154 -17.64 1.03 3.16
N LYS A 155 -18.66 0.95 2.30
CA LYS A 155 -19.52 -0.24 2.22
C LYS A 155 -18.75 -1.44 1.65
N ARG A 156 -17.86 -1.18 0.70
CA ARG A 156 -16.98 -2.19 0.11
C ARG A 156 -15.62 -1.60 -0.20
N VAL A 157 -14.58 -2.40 0.03
CA VAL A 157 -13.20 -2.11 -0.41
C VAL A 157 -12.70 -3.31 -1.19
N THR A 158 -12.12 -3.05 -2.35
CA THR A 158 -11.45 -4.05 -3.18
C THR A 158 -9.95 -3.72 -3.22
N HIS A 159 -9.12 -4.57 -2.70
CA HIS A 159 -7.66 -4.51 -2.85
C HIS A 159 -7.24 -5.39 -4.01
N ASN A 160 -6.81 -4.77 -5.10
CA ASN A 160 -6.27 -5.47 -6.26
C ASN A 160 -4.74 -5.50 -6.14
N GLU A 161 -4.19 -6.68 -5.87
CA GLU A 161 -2.75 -6.85 -5.62
C GLU A 161 -1.92 -6.78 -6.90
N GLU A 162 -2.49 -7.17 -8.04
CA GLU A 162 -1.83 -7.09 -9.34
C GLU A 162 -1.65 -5.62 -9.78
N LEU A 163 -2.72 -4.83 -9.68
CA LEU A 163 -2.70 -3.39 -9.99
C LEU A 163 -2.11 -2.54 -8.86
N LYS A 164 -1.83 -3.14 -7.70
CA LYS A 164 -1.37 -2.44 -6.48
C LYS A 164 -2.24 -1.24 -6.14
N THR A 165 -3.55 -1.44 -6.15
CA THR A 165 -4.54 -0.38 -5.99
C THR A 165 -5.65 -0.85 -5.05
N ILE A 166 -6.06 0.03 -4.16
CA ILE A 166 -7.17 -0.17 -3.24
C ILE A 166 -8.33 0.73 -3.69
N TYR A 167 -9.47 0.12 -3.97
CA TYR A 167 -10.70 0.77 -4.42
C TYR A 167 -11.71 0.82 -3.28
N PHE A 168 -12.20 2.00 -2.96
CA PHE A 168 -13.24 2.21 -1.97
C PHE A 168 -14.55 2.60 -2.66
N PHE A 169 -15.63 1.93 -2.29
CA PHE A 169 -16.97 2.17 -2.84
C PHE A 169 -17.90 2.65 -1.72
N GLU A 170 -18.72 3.65 -2.01
CA GLU A 170 -19.62 4.31 -1.06
C GLU A 170 -18.83 4.74 0.21
N ALA A 171 -17.77 5.53 -0.02
CA ALA A 171 -16.83 5.89 1.03
C ALA A 171 -17.14 7.26 1.64
N SER A 172 -17.00 7.36 2.94
CA SER A 172 -17.01 8.61 3.69
C SER A 172 -15.73 8.79 4.49
N LEU A 173 -15.15 9.98 4.43
CA LEU A 173 -14.05 10.39 5.28
C LEU A 173 -14.61 11.04 6.53
N GLU A 174 -14.26 10.53 7.68
CA GLU A 174 -14.55 11.16 9.00
C GLU A 174 -13.26 11.74 9.58
N ILE A 175 -13.37 12.92 10.19
CA ILE A 175 -12.29 13.60 10.92
C ILE A 175 -12.78 13.81 12.34
N LEU A 176 -12.06 13.27 13.32
CA LEU A 176 -12.43 13.29 14.74
C LEU A 176 -13.86 12.78 15.00
N GLY A 177 -14.34 11.84 14.19
CA GLY A 177 -15.67 11.26 14.29
C GLY A 177 -16.78 12.04 13.57
N PHE A 178 -16.46 13.17 12.91
CA PHE A 178 -17.42 13.94 12.11
C PHE A 178 -17.26 13.64 10.61
N PRO A 179 -18.35 13.39 9.86
CA PRO A 179 -18.29 13.19 8.43
C PRO A 179 -17.87 14.47 7.73
N ALA A 180 -16.71 14.43 7.05
CA ALA A 180 -16.12 15.56 6.36
C ALA A 180 -16.35 15.51 4.84
N PHE A 181 -16.40 14.30 4.26
CA PHE A 181 -16.50 14.12 2.82
C PHE A 181 -17.13 12.76 2.50
N TYR A 182 -17.90 12.70 1.40
CA TYR A 182 -18.45 11.45 0.85
C TYR A 182 -18.12 11.35 -0.63
N THR A 183 -17.79 10.15 -1.07
CA THR A 183 -17.62 9.83 -2.49
C THR A 183 -18.19 8.46 -2.81
N PRO A 184 -18.88 8.30 -3.95
CA PRO A 184 -19.36 6.99 -4.38
C PRO A 184 -18.20 6.04 -4.75
N TYR A 185 -17.03 6.60 -5.12
CA TYR A 185 -15.86 5.85 -5.51
C TYR A 185 -14.58 6.67 -5.32
N ILE A 186 -13.55 6.04 -4.75
CA ILE A 186 -12.19 6.57 -4.71
C ILE A 186 -11.19 5.40 -4.78
N SER A 187 -10.06 5.62 -5.43
CA SER A 187 -8.95 4.68 -5.43
C SER A 187 -7.71 5.31 -4.85
N ILE A 188 -6.96 4.53 -4.08
CA ILE A 188 -5.65 4.91 -3.55
C ILE A 188 -4.64 3.82 -3.92
N PRO A 189 -3.35 4.18 -4.11
CA PRO A 189 -2.31 3.18 -4.28
C PRO A 189 -2.14 2.35 -3.01
N ASP A 190 -1.87 1.06 -3.20
CA ASP A 190 -1.42 0.16 -2.13
C ASP A 190 -0.09 0.69 -1.55
N PRO A 191 0.14 0.60 -0.22
CA PRO A 191 1.41 0.99 0.41
C PRO A 191 2.66 0.30 -0.17
N THR A 192 2.49 -0.82 -0.88
CA THR A 192 3.58 -1.51 -1.58
C THR A 192 3.87 -0.97 -2.98
N ALA A 193 2.99 -0.13 -3.51
CA ALA A 193 3.19 0.48 -4.82
C ALA A 193 4.29 1.54 -4.75
N ASN A 194 5.37 1.33 -5.47
CA ASN A 194 6.49 2.29 -5.47
C ASN A 194 6.14 3.61 -6.16
N ARG A 195 5.31 3.55 -7.21
CA ARG A 195 4.93 4.71 -8.03
C ARG A 195 3.58 4.47 -8.69
N ALA A 196 2.48 4.71 -7.98
CA ALA A 196 1.14 4.54 -8.54
C ALA A 196 0.39 5.88 -8.58
N LEU A 197 -0.39 6.10 -9.64
CA LEU A 197 -1.28 7.25 -9.76
C LEU A 197 -2.34 7.21 -8.66
N GLY A 198 -2.52 8.30 -7.93
CA GLY A 198 -3.61 8.41 -6.97
C GLY A 198 -3.35 9.34 -5.79
N PHE A 199 -4.33 9.41 -4.91
CA PHE A 199 -4.21 10.18 -3.67
C PHE A 199 -3.24 9.51 -2.71
N LEU A 200 -2.39 10.33 -2.09
CA LEU A 200 -1.56 9.92 -0.97
C LEU A 200 -2.30 10.18 0.35
N ALA A 201 -1.72 9.73 1.45
CA ALA A 201 -2.29 9.97 2.77
C ALA A 201 -2.51 11.47 3.01
N PRO A 202 -3.68 11.89 3.49
CA PRO A 202 -3.93 13.28 3.81
C PRO A 202 -3.03 13.73 4.96
N GLU A 203 -2.56 14.97 4.89
CA GLU A 203 -1.82 15.63 5.95
C GLU A 203 -2.71 16.66 6.63
N PHE A 204 -2.68 16.68 7.94
CA PHE A 204 -3.45 17.60 8.77
C PHE A 204 -2.51 18.54 9.48
N LEU A 205 -2.73 19.83 9.30
CA LEU A 205 -1.88 20.89 9.82
C LEU A 205 -2.72 21.84 10.67
N SER A 206 -2.11 22.35 11.73
CA SER A 206 -2.70 23.42 12.51
C SER A 206 -1.59 24.37 12.93
N ASN A 207 -1.77 25.64 12.61
CA ASN A 207 -0.89 26.70 13.09
C ASN A 207 -1.71 27.94 13.47
N SER A 208 -1.11 28.85 14.21
CA SER A 208 -1.81 30.04 14.73
C SER A 208 -2.22 31.06 13.66
N ARG A 209 -1.71 30.96 12.44
CA ARG A 209 -2.01 31.90 11.35
C ARG A 209 -3.04 31.36 10.35
N LEU A 210 -2.98 30.05 10.08
CA LEU A 210 -3.79 29.39 9.05
C LEU A 210 -4.94 28.56 9.64
N ASP A 211 -5.01 28.44 10.97
CA ASP A 211 -5.92 27.56 11.67
C ASP A 211 -5.70 26.08 11.31
N PHE A 212 -6.74 25.27 11.43
CA PHE A 212 -6.73 23.88 11.05
C PHE A 212 -6.89 23.74 9.54
N GLY A 213 -6.03 22.94 8.92
CA GLY A 213 -6.04 22.71 7.48
C GLY A 213 -5.75 21.27 7.08
N VAL A 214 -6.17 20.95 5.86
CA VAL A 214 -5.99 19.63 5.25
C VAL A 214 -5.23 19.79 3.93
N LYS A 215 -4.15 19.02 3.79
CA LYS A 215 -3.46 18.79 2.52
C LYS A 215 -3.87 17.43 1.99
N LEU A 216 -4.22 17.37 0.72
CA LEU A 216 -4.59 16.12 0.04
C LEU A 216 -3.69 15.91 -1.19
N PRO A 217 -2.50 15.32 -1.03
CA PRO A 217 -1.58 15.13 -2.14
C PRO A 217 -2.12 14.13 -3.17
N PHE A 218 -2.03 14.47 -4.44
CA PHE A 218 -2.33 13.61 -5.57
C PHE A 218 -1.07 13.37 -6.39
N PHE A 219 -0.60 12.13 -6.42
CA PHE A 219 0.61 11.72 -7.10
C PHE A 219 0.33 11.29 -8.54
N ILE A 220 1.11 11.79 -9.48
CA ILE A 220 1.01 11.53 -10.92
C ILE A 220 2.37 11.06 -11.41
N PRO A 221 2.60 9.75 -11.61
CA PRO A 221 3.78 9.28 -12.30
C PRO A 221 3.67 9.65 -13.79
N LEU A 222 4.61 10.45 -14.29
CA LEU A 222 4.66 10.81 -15.71
C LEU A 222 5.44 9.79 -16.52
N ASP A 223 6.52 9.25 -15.92
CA ASP A 223 7.37 8.21 -16.50
C ASP A 223 8.14 7.51 -15.36
N VAL A 224 9.00 6.55 -15.68
CA VAL A 224 9.85 5.84 -14.70
C VAL A 224 10.80 6.78 -13.96
N ASP A 225 11.22 7.87 -14.60
CA ASP A 225 12.21 8.83 -14.12
C ASP A 225 11.61 10.16 -13.64
N LYS A 226 10.33 10.42 -13.84
CA LYS A 226 9.70 11.70 -13.52
C LYS A 226 8.27 11.59 -12.99
N ASP A 227 7.92 12.49 -12.07
CA ASP A 227 6.60 12.57 -11.46
C ASP A 227 6.20 14.02 -11.10
N ILE A 228 4.90 14.18 -10.89
CA ILE A 228 4.31 15.38 -10.31
C ILE A 228 3.44 14.98 -9.12
N THR A 229 3.51 15.75 -8.04
CA THR A 229 2.54 15.71 -6.94
C THR A 229 1.84 17.06 -6.89
N VAL A 230 0.53 17.06 -6.96
CA VAL A 230 -0.31 18.25 -6.79
C VAL A 230 -1.04 18.15 -5.46
N THR A 231 -0.87 19.13 -4.59
CA THR A 231 -1.41 19.12 -3.23
C THR A 231 -2.29 20.34 -2.99
N PRO A 232 -3.62 20.25 -3.13
CA PRO A 232 -4.51 21.25 -2.57
C PRO A 232 -4.35 21.29 -1.05
N PHE A 233 -4.18 22.50 -0.53
CA PHE A 233 -4.14 22.80 0.89
C PHE A 233 -5.22 23.84 1.20
N ILE A 234 -6.18 23.44 2.03
CA ILE A 234 -7.38 24.22 2.32
C ILE A 234 -7.47 24.43 3.83
N THR A 235 -7.64 25.68 4.23
CA THR A 235 -7.97 26.12 5.59
C THR A 235 -9.09 27.16 5.54
N PRO A 236 -9.66 27.62 6.66
CA PRO A 236 -10.54 28.78 6.67
C PRO A 236 -9.91 30.06 6.15
N GLN A 237 -8.57 30.18 6.23
CA GLN A 237 -7.83 31.39 5.90
C GLN A 237 -7.20 31.35 4.49
N THR A 238 -7.01 30.15 3.91
CA THR A 238 -6.28 30.01 2.66
C THR A 238 -6.81 28.89 1.76
N SER A 239 -6.66 29.11 0.46
CA SER A 239 -6.75 28.10 -0.58
C SER A 239 -5.44 28.11 -1.36
N THR A 240 -4.65 27.06 -1.20
CA THR A 240 -3.31 26.91 -1.78
C THR A 240 -3.27 25.67 -2.65
N ILE A 241 -2.56 25.76 -3.78
CA ILE A 241 -2.14 24.60 -4.58
C ILE A 241 -0.63 24.54 -4.51
N GLU A 242 -0.12 23.44 -3.91
CA GLU A 242 1.30 23.12 -3.93
C GLU A 242 1.57 22.14 -5.08
N THR A 243 2.71 22.29 -5.73
CA THR A 243 3.13 21.39 -6.82
C THR A 243 4.58 21.02 -6.62
N ARG A 244 4.87 19.73 -6.66
CA ARG A 244 6.23 19.18 -6.66
C ARG A 244 6.45 18.41 -7.95
N TYR A 245 7.42 18.81 -8.75
CA TYR A 245 7.92 18.05 -9.89
C TYR A 245 9.29 17.48 -9.56
N ARG A 246 9.51 16.20 -9.89
CA ARG A 246 10.81 15.52 -9.74
C ARG A 246 11.17 14.82 -11.03
N GLN A 247 12.44 14.93 -11.42
CA GLN A 247 12.98 14.18 -12.54
C GLN A 247 14.38 13.70 -12.21
N ALA A 248 14.59 12.38 -12.36
CA ALA A 248 15.90 11.76 -12.34
C ALA A 248 16.46 11.71 -13.77
N PHE A 249 17.73 12.03 -13.91
CA PHE A 249 18.49 11.88 -15.14
C PHE A 249 19.60 10.84 -14.90
N GLU A 250 20.21 10.33 -15.93
CA GLU A 250 21.31 9.38 -15.81
C GLU A 250 22.43 9.89 -14.88
N LYS A 251 22.69 11.20 -14.88
CA LYS A 251 23.77 11.83 -14.13
C LYS A 251 23.32 12.92 -13.16
N GLY A 252 22.06 12.94 -12.77
CA GLY A 252 21.59 13.98 -11.87
C GLY A 252 20.11 13.96 -11.57
N ASN A 253 19.66 14.94 -10.81
CA ASN A 253 18.28 15.10 -10.39
C ASN A 253 17.85 16.56 -10.53
N LEU A 254 16.59 16.75 -10.85
CA LEU A 254 15.88 18.04 -10.84
C LEU A 254 14.66 17.93 -9.94
N ASN A 255 14.54 18.87 -8.99
CA ASN A 255 13.35 19.03 -8.16
C ASN A 255 12.83 20.46 -8.32
N VAL A 256 11.53 20.60 -8.54
CA VAL A 256 10.83 21.88 -8.58
C VAL A 256 9.68 21.83 -7.60
N ASP A 257 9.74 22.65 -6.56
CA ASP A 257 8.66 22.86 -5.61
C ASP A 257 8.06 24.23 -5.84
N SER A 258 6.74 24.32 -5.88
CA SER A 258 6.04 25.60 -6.06
C SER A 258 4.71 25.60 -5.31
N SER A 259 4.24 26.79 -4.97
CA SER A 259 2.90 26.98 -4.46
C SER A 259 2.28 28.26 -4.99
N LEU A 260 0.97 28.21 -5.18
CA LEU A 260 0.14 29.36 -5.50
C LEU A 260 -1.02 29.43 -4.52
N THR A 261 -1.15 30.57 -3.88
CA THR A 261 -2.06 30.77 -2.77
C THR A 261 -2.95 31.99 -3.00
N ARG A 262 -4.19 31.87 -2.52
CA ARG A 262 -5.05 33.00 -2.23
C ARG A 262 -5.44 32.91 -0.75
N ASP A 263 -5.06 33.88 0.06
CA ASP A 263 -5.30 33.91 1.48
C ASP A 263 -5.91 35.23 1.98
N THR A 264 -6.27 35.26 3.26
CA THR A 264 -6.80 36.45 3.95
C THR A 264 -5.74 37.12 4.84
N LEU A 265 -4.47 36.65 4.78
CA LEU A 265 -3.37 37.16 5.60
C LEU A 265 -2.76 38.44 5.04
N GLY A 266 -3.04 38.77 3.78
CA GLY A 266 -2.61 39.98 3.07
C GLY A 266 -3.77 40.63 2.37
N ASP A 267 -3.49 41.49 1.40
CA ASP A 267 -4.47 42.31 0.63
C ASP A 267 -5.29 41.46 -0.38
N ASN A 268 -5.61 40.22 -0.11
CA ASN A 268 -6.32 39.28 -1.01
C ASN A 268 -5.66 39.07 -2.37
N GLN A 269 -4.36 39.28 -2.46
CA GLN A 269 -3.58 39.04 -3.67
C GLN A 269 -3.09 37.60 -3.73
N PHE A 270 -2.78 37.14 -4.93
CA PHE A 270 -2.09 35.88 -5.11
C PHE A 270 -0.69 35.94 -4.54
N ARG A 271 -0.35 35.00 -3.71
CA ARG A 271 0.98 34.82 -3.12
C ARG A 271 1.52 33.45 -3.54
N GLY A 272 2.82 33.29 -3.51
CA GLY A 272 3.40 32.00 -3.84
C GLY A 272 4.91 31.97 -3.80
N TYR A 273 5.45 30.79 -4.02
CA TYR A 273 6.89 30.59 -4.18
C TYR A 273 7.19 29.57 -5.27
N ILE A 274 8.43 29.57 -5.72
CA ILE A 274 9.04 28.52 -6.52
C ILE A 274 10.46 28.29 -6.04
N SER A 275 10.82 27.02 -5.89
CA SER A 275 12.18 26.54 -5.60
C SER A 275 12.56 25.50 -6.63
N ILE A 276 13.70 25.70 -7.30
CA ILE A 276 14.24 24.80 -8.32
C ILE A 276 15.61 24.35 -7.85
N ASN A 277 15.81 23.06 -7.66
CA ASN A 277 17.05 22.46 -7.22
C ASN A 277 17.52 21.44 -8.27
N GLY A 278 18.76 21.57 -8.70
CA GLY A 278 19.37 20.63 -9.62
C GLY A 278 20.76 20.21 -9.18
N ASP A 279 21.00 18.89 -9.19
CA ASP A 279 22.27 18.27 -8.84
C ASP A 279 22.72 17.34 -9.97
N PHE A 280 23.84 17.65 -10.62
CA PHE A 280 24.33 16.93 -11.79
C PHE A 280 25.80 16.54 -11.67
N ASN A 281 26.09 15.26 -11.84
CA ASN A 281 27.44 14.74 -11.98
C ASN A 281 27.78 14.63 -13.47
N LEU A 282 28.52 15.61 -13.99
CA LEU A 282 28.91 15.67 -15.38
C LEU A 282 30.15 14.85 -15.67
N ASP A 283 30.48 14.68 -16.95
CA ASP A 283 31.69 13.95 -17.35
C ASP A 283 32.98 14.60 -16.84
N ASN A 284 34.04 13.81 -16.76
CA ASN A 284 35.37 14.26 -16.32
C ASN A 284 35.44 14.81 -14.89
N GLY A 285 34.53 14.38 -13.98
CA GLY A 285 34.51 14.78 -12.58
C GLY A 285 33.98 16.19 -12.35
N TYR A 286 33.24 16.76 -13.29
CA TYR A 286 32.53 18.01 -13.07
C TYR A 286 31.22 17.77 -12.32
N ILE A 287 30.90 18.66 -11.40
CA ILE A 287 29.65 18.68 -10.61
C ILE A 287 29.00 20.03 -10.80
N LEU A 288 27.71 20.03 -11.09
CA LEU A 288 26.89 21.22 -11.21
C LEU A 288 25.75 21.12 -10.21
N ASN A 289 25.71 22.03 -9.24
CA ASN A 289 24.59 22.19 -8.32
C ASN A 289 24.03 23.60 -8.50
N TYR A 290 22.73 23.71 -8.58
CA TYR A 290 22.08 25.01 -8.60
C TYR A 290 20.78 25.01 -7.79
N THR A 291 20.51 26.15 -7.18
CA THR A 291 19.27 26.46 -6.48
C THR A 291 18.77 27.80 -6.94
N VAL A 292 17.50 27.85 -7.34
CA VAL A 292 16.82 29.11 -7.70
C VAL A 292 15.56 29.21 -6.85
N GLU A 293 15.49 30.22 -6.02
CA GLU A 293 14.36 30.48 -5.15
C GLU A 293 13.73 31.85 -5.42
N ARG A 294 12.40 31.88 -5.48
CA ARG A 294 11.62 33.12 -5.60
C ARG A 294 10.37 33.01 -4.74
N VAL A 295 10.02 34.09 -4.09
CA VAL A 295 8.83 34.22 -3.24
C VAL A 295 8.14 35.55 -3.50
N SER A 296 6.83 35.58 -3.34
CA SER A 296 6.01 36.79 -3.52
C SER A 296 6.30 37.89 -2.50
N ASP A 297 6.53 37.47 -1.25
CA ASP A 297 6.79 38.39 -0.13
C ASP A 297 7.56 37.65 0.99
N SER A 298 8.18 38.43 1.87
CA SER A 298 9.07 37.90 2.93
C SER A 298 8.36 37.09 4.02
N ALA A 299 7.05 37.22 4.18
CA ALA A 299 6.30 36.51 5.23
C ALA A 299 5.78 35.13 4.74
N TYR A 300 5.65 34.95 3.41
CA TYR A 300 4.96 33.81 2.83
C TYR A 300 5.49 32.44 3.31
N LEU A 301 6.79 32.23 3.22
CA LEU A 301 7.38 30.94 3.60
C LEU A 301 7.22 30.62 5.08
N GLY A 302 7.34 31.63 5.94
CA GLY A 302 7.13 31.51 7.39
C GLY A 302 5.65 31.28 7.74
N ASP A 303 4.72 31.97 7.09
CA ASP A 303 3.28 31.82 7.31
C ASP A 303 2.82 30.38 7.03
N TYR A 304 3.35 29.77 5.99
CA TYR A 304 3.01 28.41 5.56
C TYR A 304 3.91 27.30 6.14
N GLY A 305 4.95 27.67 6.89
CA GLY A 305 5.88 26.72 7.53
C GLY A 305 6.77 25.97 6.53
N TYR A 306 7.02 26.54 5.34
CA TYR A 306 7.88 25.90 4.34
C TYR A 306 9.36 25.96 4.72
N THR A 307 9.78 27.02 5.39
CA THR A 307 11.13 27.16 5.97
C THR A 307 11.11 28.10 7.16
N ALA A 308 12.07 27.89 8.07
CA ALA A 308 12.36 28.81 9.17
C ALA A 308 13.40 29.89 8.76
N GLN A 309 13.96 29.84 7.56
CA GLN A 309 14.94 30.79 7.06
C GLN A 309 14.25 32.06 6.61
N ASN A 310 14.82 33.20 6.99
CA ASN A 310 14.30 34.53 6.61
C ASN A 310 14.89 35.05 5.29
N GLU A 311 15.87 34.33 4.73
CA GLU A 311 16.56 34.70 3.50
C GLU A 311 16.54 33.53 2.51
N LEU A 312 16.25 33.85 1.25
CA LEU A 312 16.34 32.90 0.13
C LEU A 312 17.75 32.99 -0.46
N SER A 313 18.34 31.83 -0.73
CA SER A 313 19.64 31.78 -1.42
C SER A 313 19.47 31.13 -2.78
N SER A 314 19.63 31.95 -3.84
CA SER A 314 19.80 31.39 -5.20
C SER A 314 21.31 31.33 -5.49
N GLY A 315 21.77 30.19 -5.95
CA GLY A 315 23.18 29.98 -6.22
C GLY A 315 23.43 28.95 -7.32
N LEU A 316 24.61 29.04 -7.91
CA LEU A 316 25.12 28.09 -8.88
C LEU A 316 26.52 27.70 -8.43
N ASN A 317 26.74 26.43 -8.13
CA ASN A 317 28.05 25.88 -7.84
C ASN A 317 28.48 24.99 -9.01
N TYR A 318 29.64 25.27 -9.56
CA TYR A 318 30.26 24.45 -10.60
C TYR A 318 31.66 24.07 -10.15
N SER A 319 31.89 22.81 -9.93
CA SER A 319 33.16 22.30 -9.42
C SER A 319 33.71 21.14 -10.26
N GLN A 320 35.00 20.93 -10.22
CA GLN A 320 35.66 19.76 -10.77
C GLN A 320 36.52 19.08 -9.70
N VAL A 321 36.27 17.80 -9.48
CA VAL A 321 37.05 16.95 -8.56
C VAL A 321 37.78 15.89 -9.36
N ARG A 322 39.13 15.91 -9.28
CA ARG A 322 40.02 14.86 -9.82
C ARG A 322 41.02 14.46 -8.76
N SER A 323 41.68 13.35 -8.97
CA SER A 323 42.69 12.83 -8.03
C SER A 323 43.89 13.80 -7.84
N ASP A 324 44.17 14.66 -8.80
CA ASP A 324 45.33 15.56 -8.86
C ASP A 324 44.97 17.07 -8.75
N ARG A 325 43.66 17.41 -8.84
CA ARG A 325 43.23 18.81 -8.78
C ARG A 325 41.77 18.99 -8.35
N PHE A 326 41.50 20.14 -7.74
CA PHE A 326 40.18 20.63 -7.39
C PHE A 326 39.97 22.03 -7.95
N PHE A 327 38.80 22.28 -8.52
CA PHE A 327 38.35 23.59 -8.98
C PHE A 327 36.91 23.80 -8.54
N GLU A 328 36.61 25.00 -8.05
CA GLU A 328 35.25 25.40 -7.67
C GLU A 328 35.01 26.87 -8.03
N THR A 329 33.79 27.16 -8.52
CA THR A 329 33.26 28.52 -8.69
C THR A 329 31.80 28.54 -8.25
N SER A 330 31.41 29.56 -7.54
CA SER A 330 30.06 29.75 -7.01
C SER A 330 29.59 31.17 -7.29
#